data_3e1c6ef898177ac21a8e58141ad436f1
#
_entry.id   3e1c6ef898177ac21a8e58141ad436f1
#
_cell.length_a   1.000
_cell.length_b   1.000
_cell.length_c   1.000
_cell.angle_alpha   90.00
_cell.angle_beta   90.00
_cell.angle_gamma   90.00
#
_symmetry.space_group_name_H-M   'P 1'
#
loop_
_entity.id
_entity.type
_entity.pdbx_description
1 polymer ?
#
loop_
_entity_poly.entity_id
_entity_poly.type
_entity_poly.pdbx_seq_one_letter_code
_entity_poly.pdbx_strand_id
1 'polypeptide(L)'
;IVRFLFRDKNSYYCFETIEQHRASLLANRDVVEVIDYGSCGCPSGMRVMRRISDIAKYQLECAHVQQVLFRLLAYMNEEEHRPLEILELGTSLGITTAYLASVDSKNRVMSFEGSSSIASLARKQWQLLGLGNIECVEGRIEDTLYNNARARLDFVYVDANHTYEATME
;
A
#
# COMPACT_ATOMS: atom_id res chain seq x y z
N ILE A 1 -17.68 6.57 15.70
CA ILE A 1 -16.83 6.02 14.63
C ILE A 1 -17.07 6.78 13.33
N VAL A 2 -18.24 6.71 12.67
CA VAL A 2 -18.52 7.34 11.36
C VAL A 2 -18.13 8.83 11.32
N ARG A 3 -18.46 9.60 12.36
CA ARG A 3 -18.11 11.04 12.42
C ARG A 3 -16.59 11.25 12.49
N PHE A 4 -15.88 10.42 13.22
CA PHE A 4 -14.43 10.46 13.34
C PHE A 4 -13.75 10.09 12.02
N LEU A 5 -14.18 9.01 11.37
CA LEU A 5 -13.54 8.51 10.15
C LEU A 5 -13.75 9.43 8.94
N PHE A 6 -14.99 9.87 8.70
CA PHE A 6 -15.36 10.55 7.44
C PHE A 6 -15.52 12.06 7.55
N ARG A 7 -15.72 12.61 8.75
CA ARG A 7 -15.92 14.05 8.97
C ARG A 7 -14.78 14.74 9.70
N ASP A 8 -13.78 13.97 10.15
CA ASP A 8 -12.59 14.54 10.74
C ASP A 8 -11.77 15.26 9.66
N LYS A 9 -11.53 16.54 9.88
CA LYS A 9 -10.72 17.41 9.01
C LYS A 9 -9.33 17.66 9.58
N ASN A 10 -8.97 16.98 10.67
CA ASN A 10 -7.65 17.13 11.24
C ASN A 10 -6.58 16.67 10.25
N SER A 11 -5.54 17.47 10.12
CA SER A 11 -4.34 17.08 9.41
C SER A 11 -3.40 16.37 10.40
N TYR A 12 -3.05 15.14 10.10
CA TYR A 12 -2.06 14.39 10.88
C TYR A 12 -0.65 14.67 10.37
N TYR A 13 0.33 14.53 11.23
CA TYR A 13 1.73 14.91 11.00
C TYR A 13 2.33 14.35 9.70
N CYS A 14 1.90 13.16 9.29
CA CYS A 14 2.45 12.46 8.11
C CYS A 14 1.76 12.84 6.79
N PHE A 15 0.54 13.41 6.83
CA PHE A 15 -0.28 13.60 5.62
C PHE A 15 0.41 14.49 4.59
N GLU A 16 0.92 15.63 5.01
CA GLU A 16 1.58 16.57 4.11
C GLU A 16 2.80 15.93 3.43
N THR A 17 3.63 15.24 4.21
CA THR A 17 4.85 14.62 3.69
C THR A 17 4.51 13.49 2.70
N ILE A 18 3.53 12.64 3.00
CA ILE A 18 3.11 11.57 2.09
C ILE A 18 2.52 12.16 0.80
N GLU A 19 1.72 13.23 0.89
CA GLU A 19 1.15 13.87 -0.30
C GLU A 19 2.20 14.63 -1.13
N GLN A 20 3.26 15.14 -0.54
CA GLN A 20 4.42 15.67 -1.27
C GLN A 20 5.11 14.54 -2.06
N HIS A 21 5.27 13.34 -1.48
CA HIS A 21 5.77 12.17 -2.20
C HIS A 21 4.83 11.75 -3.33
N ARG A 22 3.52 11.71 -3.10
CA ARG A 22 2.53 11.47 -4.17
C ARG A 22 2.71 12.47 -5.32
N ALA A 23 2.84 13.76 -5.02
CA ALA A 23 3.03 14.79 -6.03
C ALA A 23 4.32 14.56 -6.83
N SER A 24 5.41 14.14 -6.18
CA SER A 24 6.67 13.81 -6.86
C SER A 24 6.52 12.62 -7.81
N LEU A 25 5.77 11.59 -7.42
CA LEU A 25 5.48 10.43 -8.26
C LEU A 25 4.62 10.82 -9.47
N LEU A 26 3.61 11.66 -9.29
CA LEU A 26 2.77 12.19 -10.37
C LEU A 26 3.57 13.04 -11.37
N ALA A 27 4.64 13.68 -10.94
CA ALA A 27 5.53 14.46 -11.80
C ALA A 27 6.65 13.62 -12.43
N ASN A 28 6.89 12.39 -11.96
CA ASN A 28 8.00 11.56 -12.41
C ASN A 28 7.73 10.93 -13.78
N ARG A 29 8.58 11.24 -14.76
CA ARG A 29 8.47 10.74 -16.14
C ARG A 29 9.36 9.55 -16.45
N ASP A 30 10.09 9.04 -15.47
CA ASP A 30 10.91 7.85 -15.63
C ASP A 30 10.04 6.65 -16.00
N VAL A 31 10.62 5.75 -16.79
CA VAL A 31 9.97 4.55 -17.26
C VAL A 31 10.58 3.36 -16.57
N VAL A 32 9.71 2.47 -16.07
CA VAL A 32 10.10 1.23 -15.38
C VAL A 32 9.47 0.03 -16.05
N GLU A 33 10.16 -1.10 -16.03
CA GLU A 33 9.58 -2.37 -16.41
C GLU A 33 8.70 -2.88 -15.26
N VAL A 34 7.45 -3.20 -15.54
CA VAL A 34 6.47 -3.73 -14.58
C VAL A 34 6.06 -5.12 -15.02
N ILE A 35 5.99 -6.05 -14.08
CA ILE A 35 5.36 -7.34 -14.31
C ILE A 35 3.89 -7.21 -13.93
N ASP A 36 3.00 -7.35 -14.92
CA ASP A 36 1.55 -7.22 -14.72
C ASP A 36 0.94 -8.62 -14.48
N TYR A 37 0.36 -8.83 -13.33
CA TYR A 37 -0.30 -10.08 -12.95
C TYR A 37 -1.83 -10.01 -13.09
N GLY A 38 -2.36 -9.13 -13.93
CA GLY A 38 -3.77 -9.07 -14.27
C GLY A 38 -4.46 -7.74 -13.94
N SER A 39 -3.73 -6.74 -13.47
CA SER A 39 -4.29 -5.42 -13.11
C SER A 39 -4.81 -4.62 -14.30
N CYS A 40 -4.42 -4.96 -15.52
CA CYS A 40 -4.75 -4.20 -16.74
C CYS A 40 -5.43 -5.02 -17.85
N GLY A 41 -5.95 -6.22 -17.54
CA GLY A 41 -6.54 -7.10 -18.56
C GLY A 41 -5.51 -7.71 -19.54
N CYS A 42 -4.22 -7.58 -19.25
CA CYS A 42 -3.15 -8.25 -19.96
C CYS A 42 -2.98 -9.69 -19.46
N PRO A 43 -2.36 -10.59 -20.26
CA PRO A 43 -2.00 -11.90 -19.75
C PRO A 43 -1.13 -11.80 -18.50
N SER A 44 -1.44 -12.60 -17.47
CA SER A 44 -0.71 -12.63 -16.20
C SER A 44 0.78 -12.90 -16.41
N GLY A 45 1.64 -12.10 -15.76
CA GLY A 45 3.10 -12.22 -15.88
C GLY A 45 3.70 -11.48 -17.08
N MET A 46 2.93 -10.67 -17.78
CA MET A 46 3.42 -9.87 -18.89
C MET A 46 4.32 -8.74 -18.41
N ARG A 47 5.47 -8.55 -19.05
CA ARG A 47 6.37 -7.42 -18.80
C ARG A 47 5.97 -6.24 -19.68
N VAL A 48 5.72 -5.10 -19.07
CA VAL A 48 5.32 -3.88 -19.74
C VAL A 48 6.14 -2.69 -19.25
N MET A 49 6.47 -1.78 -20.16
CA MET A 49 7.13 -0.52 -19.80
C MET A 49 6.07 0.51 -19.43
N ARG A 50 6.15 1.10 -18.22
CA ARG A 50 5.22 2.11 -17.74
C ARG A 50 5.94 3.32 -17.19
N ARG A 51 5.38 4.51 -17.37
CA ARG A 51 5.85 5.72 -16.69
C ARG A 51 5.36 5.70 -15.25
N ILE A 52 6.22 6.12 -14.34
CA ILE A 52 5.87 6.23 -12.92
C ILE A 52 4.69 7.18 -12.72
N SER A 53 4.64 8.30 -13.44
CA SER A 53 3.50 9.22 -13.41
C SER A 53 2.17 8.60 -13.84
N ASP A 54 2.20 7.65 -14.77
CA ASP A 54 0.98 6.98 -15.24
C ASP A 54 0.52 5.95 -14.20
N ILE A 55 1.45 5.22 -13.59
CA ILE A 55 1.14 4.33 -12.45
C ILE A 55 0.52 5.17 -11.32
N ALA A 56 1.16 6.28 -10.94
CA ALA A 56 0.68 7.16 -9.88
C ALA A 56 -0.72 7.73 -10.16
N LYS A 57 -1.00 8.05 -11.42
CA LYS A 57 -2.28 8.64 -11.81
C LYS A 57 -3.44 7.65 -11.84
N TYR A 58 -3.18 6.40 -12.26
CA TYR A 58 -4.23 5.44 -12.57
C TYR A 58 -4.35 4.30 -11.55
N GLN A 59 -3.33 4.08 -10.73
CA GLN A 59 -3.30 2.96 -9.77
C GLN A 59 -3.25 3.39 -8.31
N LEU A 60 -2.89 4.65 -8.00
CA LEU A 60 -2.91 5.10 -6.61
C LEU A 60 -4.32 5.47 -6.19
N GLU A 61 -4.72 4.95 -5.06
CA GLU A 61 -5.96 5.34 -4.40
C GLU A 61 -5.93 6.84 -4.03
N CYS A 62 -7.08 7.49 -3.98
CA CYS A 62 -7.16 8.90 -3.68
C CYS A 62 -6.79 9.20 -2.21
N ALA A 63 -6.20 10.38 -1.96
CA ALA A 63 -5.75 10.79 -0.63
C ALA A 63 -6.84 10.69 0.44
N HIS A 64 -8.10 10.98 0.07
CA HIS A 64 -9.21 10.95 1.02
C HIS A 64 -9.45 9.53 1.57
N VAL A 65 -9.47 8.51 0.70
CA VAL A 65 -9.65 7.12 1.12
C VAL A 65 -8.50 6.66 2.00
N GLN A 66 -7.26 6.97 1.61
CA GLN A 66 -6.08 6.61 2.40
C GLN A 66 -6.05 7.29 3.77
N GLN A 67 -6.50 8.55 3.87
CA GLN A 67 -6.66 9.24 5.14
C GLN A 67 -7.79 8.64 6.01
N VAL A 68 -8.83 8.09 5.40
CA VAL A 68 -9.86 7.33 6.12
C VAL A 68 -9.28 6.04 6.67
N LEU A 69 -8.48 5.31 5.90
CA LEU A 69 -7.78 4.10 6.36
C LEU A 69 -6.85 4.42 7.54
N PHE A 70 -6.07 5.49 7.43
CA PHE A 70 -5.22 5.96 8.54
C PHE A 70 -6.04 6.20 9.82
N ARG A 71 -7.15 6.94 9.74
CA ARG A 71 -8.00 7.22 10.90
C ARG A 71 -8.64 5.95 11.48
N LEU A 72 -9.03 5.01 10.62
CA LEU A 72 -9.55 3.72 11.05
C LEU A 72 -8.52 2.96 11.88
N LEU A 73 -7.29 2.86 11.38
CA LEU A 73 -6.21 2.17 12.10
C LEU A 73 -5.81 2.92 13.38
N ALA A 74 -5.82 4.26 13.39
CA ALA A 74 -5.58 5.05 14.59
C ALA A 74 -6.63 4.74 15.67
N TYR A 75 -7.90 4.67 15.28
CA TYR A 75 -8.97 4.25 16.18
C TYR A 75 -8.78 2.82 16.70
N MET A 76 -8.43 1.88 15.81
CA MET A 76 -8.16 0.49 16.21
C MET A 76 -6.98 0.39 17.19
N ASN A 77 -5.92 1.17 16.98
CA ASN A 77 -4.77 1.23 17.89
C ASN A 77 -5.17 1.71 19.30
N GLU A 78 -6.05 2.72 19.38
CA GLU A 78 -6.55 3.23 20.66
C GLU A 78 -7.38 2.16 21.38
N GLU A 79 -8.24 1.43 20.68
CA GLU A 79 -9.10 0.39 21.28
C GLU A 79 -8.29 -0.85 21.73
N GLU A 80 -7.33 -1.28 20.91
CA GLU A 80 -6.58 -2.51 21.15
C GLU A 80 -5.45 -2.34 22.18
N HIS A 81 -4.98 -1.13 22.42
CA HIS A 81 -3.87 -0.80 23.35
C HIS A 81 -2.58 -1.61 23.11
N ARG A 82 -2.34 -2.03 21.88
CA ARG A 82 -1.18 -2.80 21.44
C ARG A 82 -0.87 -2.55 19.97
N PRO A 83 0.35 -2.89 19.51
CA PRO A 83 0.67 -2.84 18.09
C PRO A 83 -0.26 -3.72 17.24
N LEU A 84 -0.61 -3.22 16.04
CA LEU A 84 -1.43 -3.93 15.07
C LEU A 84 -0.54 -4.69 14.07
N GLU A 85 -1.01 -5.87 13.66
CA GLU A 85 -0.49 -6.63 12.52
C GLU A 85 -1.37 -6.34 11.30
N ILE A 86 -0.80 -5.67 10.30
CA ILE A 86 -1.49 -5.15 9.13
C ILE A 86 -0.97 -5.86 7.90
N LEU A 87 -1.88 -6.32 7.05
CA LEU A 87 -1.59 -6.94 5.76
C LEU A 87 -2.13 -6.06 4.63
N GLU A 88 -1.32 -5.83 3.61
CA GLU A 88 -1.71 -5.17 2.37
C GLU A 88 -1.38 -6.09 1.18
N LEU A 89 -2.38 -6.35 0.36
CA LEU A 89 -2.21 -7.06 -0.91
C LEU A 89 -2.29 -6.05 -2.05
N GLY A 90 -1.15 -5.79 -2.71
CA GLY A 90 -1.01 -4.77 -3.73
C GLY A 90 -0.34 -3.49 -3.22
N THR A 91 0.99 -3.49 -3.19
CA THR A 91 1.80 -2.35 -2.74
C THR A 91 1.75 -1.17 -3.71
N SER A 92 1.82 -1.44 -5.02
CA SER A 92 2.02 -0.43 -6.05
C SER A 92 3.18 0.52 -5.70
N LEU A 93 3.04 1.82 -5.83
CA LEU A 93 4.09 2.79 -5.49
C LEU A 93 4.25 3.06 -3.98
N GLY A 94 3.53 2.32 -3.12
CA GLY A 94 3.72 2.30 -1.67
C GLY A 94 3.14 3.48 -0.90
N ILE A 95 2.24 4.27 -1.50
CA ILE A 95 1.61 5.42 -0.84
C ILE A 95 0.58 4.96 0.19
N THR A 96 -0.28 3.99 -0.14
CA THR A 96 -1.23 3.41 0.83
C THR A 96 -0.47 2.78 1.99
N THR A 97 0.55 1.96 1.71
CA THR A 97 1.43 1.37 2.72
C THR A 97 2.02 2.42 3.66
N ALA A 98 2.44 3.57 3.11
CA ALA A 98 3.00 4.66 3.92
C ALA A 98 1.96 5.24 4.89
N TYR A 99 0.70 5.39 4.47
CA TYR A 99 -0.38 5.80 5.37
C TYR A 99 -0.63 4.76 6.47
N LEU A 100 -0.70 3.47 6.12
CA LEU A 100 -0.92 2.38 7.08
C LEU A 100 0.20 2.32 8.13
N ALA A 101 1.45 2.44 7.69
CA ALA A 101 2.63 2.36 8.55
C ALA A 101 2.84 3.60 9.44
N SER A 102 2.35 4.76 9.00
CA SER A 102 2.51 6.03 9.73
C SER A 102 1.57 6.18 10.94
N VAL A 103 0.63 5.26 11.14
CA VAL A 103 -0.31 5.32 12.27
C VAL A 103 0.42 5.19 13.60
N ASP A 104 1.25 4.17 13.73
CA ASP A 104 2.12 3.92 14.88
C ASP A 104 3.37 3.15 14.40
N SER A 105 4.55 3.63 14.77
CA SER A 105 5.82 2.98 14.42
C SER A 105 6.01 1.59 15.04
N LYS A 106 5.20 1.22 16.03
CA LYS A 106 5.18 -0.11 16.63
C LYS A 106 4.32 -1.11 15.86
N ASN A 107 3.38 -0.63 15.03
CA ASN A 107 2.61 -1.49 14.14
C ASN A 107 3.54 -2.19 13.15
N ARG A 108 3.11 -3.32 12.63
CA ARG A 108 3.85 -4.06 11.61
C ARG A 108 3.00 -4.15 10.35
N VAL A 109 3.51 -3.61 9.27
CA VAL A 109 2.84 -3.65 7.97
C VAL A 109 3.59 -4.64 7.08
N MET A 110 2.89 -5.67 6.61
CA MET A 110 3.37 -6.58 5.57
C MET A 110 2.63 -6.25 4.28
N SER A 111 3.37 -5.89 3.24
CA SER A 111 2.80 -5.48 1.95
C SER A 111 3.35 -6.37 0.83
N PHE A 112 2.48 -6.82 -0.07
CA PHE A 112 2.80 -7.76 -1.15
C PHE A 112 2.81 -7.05 -2.50
N GLU A 113 3.89 -7.28 -3.28
CA GLU A 113 4.06 -6.68 -4.61
C GLU A 113 4.61 -7.70 -5.60
N GLY A 114 3.89 -7.90 -6.71
CA GLY A 114 4.29 -8.84 -7.76
C GLY A 114 5.51 -8.39 -8.57
N SER A 115 5.69 -7.08 -8.77
CA SER A 115 6.76 -6.53 -9.60
C SER A 115 7.93 -6.04 -8.75
N SER A 116 9.10 -6.68 -8.87
CA SER A 116 10.31 -6.32 -8.12
C SER A 116 10.77 -4.87 -8.34
N SER A 117 10.56 -4.34 -9.54
CA SER A 117 10.88 -2.95 -9.85
C SER A 117 9.98 -1.97 -9.08
N ILE A 118 8.68 -2.27 -8.99
CA ILE A 118 7.72 -1.49 -8.21
C ILE A 118 8.01 -1.61 -6.72
N ALA A 119 8.24 -2.82 -6.22
CA ALA A 119 8.64 -3.04 -4.82
C ALA A 119 9.90 -2.26 -4.45
N SER A 120 10.89 -2.21 -5.35
CA SER A 120 12.11 -1.42 -5.14
C SER A 120 11.84 0.09 -5.08
N LEU A 121 10.92 0.60 -5.90
CA LEU A 121 10.49 2.00 -5.84
C LEU A 121 9.77 2.31 -4.52
N ALA A 122 8.83 1.46 -4.11
CA ALA A 122 8.09 1.62 -2.86
C ALA A 122 9.05 1.65 -1.64
N ARG A 123 10.01 0.71 -1.57
CA ARG A 123 11.02 0.70 -0.49
C ARG A 123 11.84 1.99 -0.42
N LYS A 124 12.23 2.55 -1.57
CA LYS A 124 12.93 3.85 -1.61
C LYS A 124 12.08 4.97 -1.04
N GLN A 125 10.77 5.00 -1.37
CA GLN A 125 9.85 5.99 -0.83
C GLN A 125 9.74 5.87 0.69
N TRP A 126 9.57 4.66 1.21
CA TRP A 126 9.47 4.43 2.66
C TRP A 126 10.74 4.79 3.42
N GLN A 127 11.92 4.52 2.84
CA GLN A 127 13.20 4.98 3.41
C GLN A 127 13.28 6.50 3.49
N LEU A 128 12.86 7.23 2.43
CA LEU A 128 12.81 8.68 2.43
C LEU A 128 11.83 9.26 3.46
N LEU A 129 10.73 8.53 3.72
CA LEU A 129 9.74 8.86 4.73
C LEU A 129 10.15 8.44 6.16
N GLY A 130 11.26 7.73 6.33
CA GLY A 130 11.72 7.23 7.63
C GLY A 130 10.86 6.10 8.21
N LEU A 131 10.13 5.36 7.36
CA LEU A 131 9.26 4.26 7.77
C LEU A 131 10.05 2.95 7.82
N GLY A 132 10.27 2.42 9.04
CA GLY A 132 11.04 1.20 9.28
C GLY A 132 10.20 0.00 9.69
N ASN A 133 8.88 0.15 9.77
CA ASN A 133 7.94 -0.86 10.26
C ASN A 133 7.18 -1.58 9.13
N ILE A 134 7.75 -1.58 7.92
CA ILE A 134 7.17 -2.19 6.71
C ILE A 134 8.05 -3.33 6.23
N GLU A 135 7.43 -4.49 6.01
CA GLU A 135 8.00 -5.63 5.32
C GLU A 135 7.35 -5.76 3.94
N CYS A 136 8.16 -5.72 2.87
CA CYS A 136 7.67 -5.88 1.51
C CYS A 136 8.03 -7.28 0.99
N VAL A 137 7.01 -8.08 0.72
CA VAL A 137 7.14 -9.42 0.14
C VAL A 137 6.99 -9.32 -1.37
N GLU A 138 8.03 -9.75 -2.10
CA GLU A 138 8.03 -9.74 -3.56
C GLU A 138 7.57 -11.09 -4.12
N GLY A 139 6.77 -11.03 -5.17
CA GLY A 139 6.27 -12.19 -5.90
C GLY A 139 4.75 -12.20 -6.01
N ARG A 140 4.25 -13.15 -6.77
CA ARG A 140 2.81 -13.33 -6.91
C ARG A 140 2.18 -13.63 -5.54
N ILE A 141 1.03 -13.05 -5.28
CA ILE A 141 0.32 -13.25 -4.00
C ILE A 141 0.03 -14.73 -3.77
N GLU A 142 -0.44 -15.44 -4.79
CA GLU A 142 -0.76 -16.86 -4.73
C GLU A 142 0.45 -17.74 -4.33
N ASP A 143 1.67 -17.33 -4.73
CA ASP A 143 2.89 -18.08 -4.43
C ASP A 143 3.51 -17.70 -3.07
N THR A 144 3.22 -16.52 -2.57
CA THR A 144 3.94 -15.92 -1.44
C THR A 144 3.10 -15.77 -0.17
N LEU A 145 1.79 -15.56 -0.29
CA LEU A 145 0.92 -15.28 0.85
C LEU A 145 0.92 -16.40 1.88
N TYR A 146 0.75 -17.66 1.42
CA TYR A 146 0.66 -18.80 2.34
C TYR A 146 1.93 -19.00 3.17
N ASN A 147 3.11 -18.79 2.57
CA ASN A 147 4.40 -18.96 3.23
C ASN A 147 4.76 -17.81 4.17
N ASN A 148 4.11 -16.66 4.02
CA ASN A 148 4.35 -15.45 4.80
C ASN A 148 3.17 -15.07 5.71
N ALA A 149 2.08 -15.85 5.69
CA ALA A 149 0.90 -15.57 6.50
C ALA A 149 1.27 -15.56 7.99
N ARG A 150 0.91 -14.49 8.68
CA ARG A 150 1.09 -14.37 10.13
C ARG A 150 -0.05 -15.06 10.86
N ALA A 151 0.25 -15.59 12.02
CA ALA A 151 -0.74 -16.29 12.86
C ALA A 151 -1.90 -15.37 13.33
N ARG A 152 -1.68 -14.06 13.28
CA ARG A 152 -2.67 -13.04 13.63
C ARG A 152 -2.59 -11.90 12.66
N LEU A 153 -3.74 -11.44 12.22
CA LEU A 153 -3.93 -10.20 11.46
C LEU A 153 -5.04 -9.40 12.12
N ASP A 154 -4.82 -8.11 12.28
CA ASP A 154 -5.81 -7.18 12.85
C ASP A 154 -6.51 -6.39 11.76
N PHE A 155 -5.82 -6.15 10.64
CA PHE A 155 -6.36 -5.43 9.50
C PHE A 155 -5.80 -6.00 8.19
N VAL A 156 -6.66 -6.15 7.20
CA VAL A 156 -6.28 -6.57 5.84
C VAL A 156 -6.84 -5.58 4.83
N TYR A 157 -5.96 -5.04 3.99
CA TYR A 157 -6.32 -4.20 2.86
C TYR A 157 -6.01 -4.94 1.56
N VAL A 158 -7.04 -5.14 0.75
CA VAL A 158 -6.93 -5.86 -0.53
C VAL A 158 -7.12 -4.88 -1.66
N ASP A 159 -6.04 -4.58 -2.38
CA ASP A 159 -6.00 -3.70 -3.54
C ASP A 159 -5.09 -4.30 -4.65
N ALA A 160 -5.25 -5.59 -4.87
CA ALA A 160 -4.48 -6.35 -5.86
C ALA A 160 -5.33 -6.67 -7.09
N ASN A 161 -5.15 -7.85 -7.67
CA ASN A 161 -5.93 -8.30 -8.82
C ASN A 161 -7.43 -8.37 -8.49
N HIS A 162 -8.24 -7.54 -9.17
CA HIS A 162 -9.69 -7.43 -8.94
C HIS A 162 -10.52 -8.44 -9.74
N THR A 163 -9.94 -9.55 -10.21
CA THR A 163 -10.74 -10.63 -10.82
C THR A 163 -11.45 -11.43 -9.75
N TYR A 164 -12.61 -11.99 -10.12
CA TYR A 164 -13.41 -12.82 -9.22
C TYR A 164 -12.60 -14.02 -8.71
N GLU A 165 -11.87 -14.68 -9.60
CA GLU A 165 -11.03 -15.84 -9.28
C GLU A 165 -9.97 -15.50 -8.22
N ALA A 166 -9.21 -14.42 -8.45
CA ALA A 166 -8.14 -14.01 -7.51
C ALA A 166 -8.67 -13.53 -6.15
N THR A 167 -9.94 -13.12 -6.08
CA THR A 167 -10.54 -12.68 -4.82
C THR A 167 -11.10 -13.85 -4.00
N MET A 168 -11.44 -14.97 -4.66
CA MET A 168 -12.10 -16.11 -4.03
C MET A 168 -11.14 -17.26 -3.67
N GLU A 169 -9.89 -17.20 -4.14
CA GLU A 169 -8.80 -18.11 -3.75
C GLU A 169 -8.11 -17.65 -2.46
#